data_a2da11ba6861c5b24aa4d597d789b71c
#
_entry.id   a2da11ba6861c5b24aa4d597d789b71c
#
_cell.length_a   1.000
_cell.length_b   1.000
_cell.length_c   1.000
_cell.angle_alpha   90.00
_cell.angle_beta   90.00
_cell.angle_gamma   90.00
#
_symmetry.space_group_name_H-M   'P 1'
#
loop_
_entity.id
_entity.type
_entity.pdbx_description
1 polymer ?
#
loop_
_entity_poly.entity_id
_entity_poly.type
_entity_poly.pdbx_seq_one_letter_code
_entity_poly.pdbx_strand_id
1 'polypeptide(L)'
;MKDVAELAGVSSAAVSRYLNGGYISADKAERIKQAIELTGYVRSNQARALRTGSTKLIGVIVPKINSESVSRITAGIGQVLGRRGYQMLLANTDNVAERELEYLDLFQNHPVDGIVLVATMITDEHRAAIASCRVPIVLIGQNVEGAACVYHDDYEAAFELGQALATHVEARLPISVLPRKTVPPVTTVVVVLKLVWAPRALCSIPI
;
A
#
# COMPACT_ATOMS: atom_id res chain seq x y z
N MET A 1 -14.97 -13.79 -26.76
CA MET A 1 -14.25 -13.12 -27.88
C MET A 1 -14.43 -13.83 -29.22
N LYS A 2 -14.40 -15.17 -29.28
CA LYS A 2 -14.70 -15.92 -30.50
C LYS A 2 -16.14 -15.67 -30.95
N ASP A 3 -17.10 -15.76 -30.05
CA ASP A 3 -18.54 -15.56 -30.34
C ASP A 3 -18.84 -14.15 -30.86
N VAL A 4 -18.16 -13.11 -30.30
CA VAL A 4 -18.25 -11.75 -30.81
C VAL A 4 -17.69 -11.63 -32.24
N ALA A 5 -16.56 -12.28 -32.50
CA ALA A 5 -15.94 -12.29 -33.82
C ALA A 5 -16.84 -12.96 -34.87
N GLU A 6 -17.43 -14.09 -34.51
CA GLU A 6 -18.36 -14.85 -35.34
C GLU A 6 -19.63 -14.06 -35.63
N LEU A 7 -20.27 -13.51 -34.59
CA LEU A 7 -21.48 -12.68 -34.76
C LEU A 7 -21.24 -11.41 -35.54
N ALA A 8 -20.10 -10.76 -35.37
CA ALA A 8 -19.73 -9.57 -36.12
C ALA A 8 -19.20 -9.85 -37.53
N GLY A 9 -18.99 -11.11 -37.91
CA GLY A 9 -18.43 -11.50 -39.21
C GLY A 9 -17.01 -10.93 -39.44
N VAL A 10 -16.17 -10.96 -38.39
CA VAL A 10 -14.80 -10.45 -38.43
C VAL A 10 -13.83 -11.42 -37.76
N SER A 11 -12.52 -11.22 -37.96
CA SER A 11 -11.52 -12.02 -37.26
C SER A 11 -11.42 -11.64 -35.77
N SER A 12 -11.03 -12.60 -34.90
CA SER A 12 -10.73 -12.33 -33.48
C SER A 12 -9.64 -11.25 -33.31
N ALA A 13 -8.72 -11.15 -34.28
CA ALA A 13 -7.71 -10.09 -34.31
C ALA A 13 -8.33 -8.69 -34.52
N ALA A 14 -9.38 -8.59 -35.34
CA ALA A 14 -10.11 -7.33 -35.56
C ALA A 14 -10.88 -6.94 -34.27
N VAL A 15 -11.55 -7.87 -33.59
CA VAL A 15 -12.19 -7.64 -32.29
C VAL A 15 -11.16 -7.17 -31.25
N SER A 16 -10.02 -7.85 -31.17
CA SER A 16 -8.93 -7.46 -30.27
C SER A 16 -8.40 -6.06 -30.55
N ARG A 17 -8.26 -5.69 -31.82
CA ARG A 17 -7.82 -4.35 -32.24
C ARG A 17 -8.84 -3.28 -31.84
N TYR A 18 -10.12 -3.51 -32.10
CA TYR A 18 -11.21 -2.64 -31.67
C TYR A 18 -11.19 -2.40 -30.15
N LEU A 19 -11.12 -3.48 -29.36
CA LEU A 19 -11.10 -3.40 -27.91
C LEU A 19 -9.86 -2.68 -27.34
N ASN A 20 -8.76 -2.62 -28.10
CA ASN A 20 -7.53 -1.94 -27.69
C ASN A 20 -7.40 -0.51 -28.26
N GLY A 21 -8.46 0.05 -28.88
CA GLY A 21 -8.44 1.40 -29.45
C GLY A 21 -7.56 1.51 -30.71
N GLY A 22 -7.21 0.39 -31.36
CA GLY A 22 -6.49 0.39 -32.62
C GLY A 22 -7.39 0.72 -33.80
N TYR A 23 -6.78 1.15 -34.92
CA TYR A 23 -7.52 1.48 -36.11
C TYR A 23 -8.31 0.30 -36.69
N ILE A 24 -9.59 0.54 -36.95
CA ILE A 24 -10.52 -0.35 -37.64
C ILE A 24 -11.52 0.48 -38.47
N SER A 25 -12.02 -0.06 -39.57
CA SER A 25 -13.02 0.66 -40.35
C SER A 25 -14.33 0.85 -39.56
N ALA A 26 -15.03 1.96 -39.82
CA ALA A 26 -16.26 2.33 -39.11
C ALA A 26 -17.33 1.21 -39.18
N ASP A 27 -17.51 0.60 -40.36
CA ASP A 27 -18.42 -0.52 -40.56
C ASP A 27 -18.11 -1.72 -39.62
N LYS A 28 -16.83 -2.13 -39.54
CA LYS A 28 -16.42 -3.23 -38.67
C LYS A 28 -16.54 -2.86 -37.19
N ALA A 29 -16.25 -1.59 -36.86
CA ALA A 29 -16.39 -1.12 -35.47
C ALA A 29 -17.84 -1.19 -35.00
N GLU A 30 -18.80 -0.78 -35.85
CA GLU A 30 -20.23 -0.84 -35.49
C GLU A 30 -20.72 -2.27 -35.34
N ARG A 31 -20.34 -3.17 -36.28
CA ARG A 31 -20.70 -4.60 -36.17
C ARG A 31 -20.14 -5.27 -34.93
N ILE A 32 -18.90 -4.93 -34.55
CA ILE A 32 -18.29 -5.46 -33.30
C ILE A 32 -19.01 -4.91 -32.07
N LYS A 33 -19.36 -3.62 -32.06
CA LYS A 33 -20.10 -3.00 -30.96
C LYS A 33 -21.45 -3.70 -30.73
N GLN A 34 -22.23 -3.88 -31.79
CA GLN A 34 -23.51 -4.59 -31.73
C GLN A 34 -23.34 -6.04 -31.25
N ALA A 35 -22.33 -6.76 -31.73
CA ALA A 35 -22.05 -8.11 -31.31
C ALA A 35 -21.65 -8.18 -29.82
N ILE A 36 -20.92 -7.19 -29.29
CA ILE A 36 -20.59 -7.09 -27.87
C ILE A 36 -21.86 -6.87 -27.03
N GLU A 37 -22.75 -5.97 -27.47
CA GLU A 37 -24.02 -5.68 -26.80
C GLU A 37 -24.94 -6.93 -26.77
N LEU A 38 -25.06 -7.62 -27.89
CA LEU A 38 -25.90 -8.82 -28.01
C LEU A 38 -25.35 -10.03 -27.21
N THR A 39 -24.03 -10.20 -27.19
CA THR A 39 -23.39 -11.32 -26.47
C THR A 39 -23.17 -11.05 -24.98
N GLY A 40 -23.34 -9.80 -24.51
CA GLY A 40 -22.99 -9.41 -23.17
C GLY A 40 -21.48 -9.57 -22.87
N TYR A 41 -20.63 -9.55 -23.90
CA TYR A 41 -19.21 -9.82 -23.75
C TYR A 41 -18.52 -8.77 -22.89
N VAL A 42 -18.03 -9.20 -21.75
CA VAL A 42 -17.18 -8.38 -20.87
C VAL A 42 -15.72 -8.74 -21.12
N ARG A 43 -14.90 -7.74 -21.33
CA ARG A 43 -13.47 -7.93 -21.54
C ARG A 43 -12.83 -8.55 -20.31
N SER A 44 -12.24 -9.72 -20.45
CA SER A 44 -11.51 -10.37 -19.34
C SER A 44 -10.21 -9.63 -19.05
N ASN A 45 -10.10 -9.04 -17.86
CA ASN A 45 -8.87 -8.45 -17.36
C ASN A 45 -7.76 -9.50 -17.18
N GLN A 46 -8.13 -10.75 -16.85
CA GLN A 46 -7.19 -11.87 -16.74
C GLN A 46 -6.55 -12.20 -18.10
N ALA A 47 -7.34 -12.28 -19.18
CA ALA A 47 -6.80 -12.53 -20.53
C ALA A 47 -5.89 -11.37 -21.01
N ARG A 48 -6.18 -10.14 -20.57
CA ARG A 48 -5.31 -8.99 -20.81
C ARG A 48 -4.01 -9.12 -20.01
N ALA A 49 -4.08 -9.43 -18.72
CA ALA A 49 -2.92 -9.59 -17.84
C ALA A 49 -1.97 -10.67 -18.36
N LEU A 50 -2.49 -11.82 -18.77
CA LEU A 50 -1.68 -12.90 -19.38
C LEU A 50 -0.91 -12.44 -20.62
N ARG A 51 -1.49 -11.53 -21.42
CA ARG A 51 -0.86 -11.03 -22.64
C ARG A 51 0.13 -9.89 -22.40
N THR A 52 -0.17 -9.01 -21.43
CA THR A 52 0.63 -7.79 -21.16
C THR A 52 1.62 -7.97 -20.03
N GLY A 53 1.52 -9.07 -19.24
CA GLY A 53 2.28 -9.28 -18.02
C GLY A 53 1.93 -8.30 -16.89
N SER A 54 0.81 -7.55 -17.01
CA SER A 54 0.38 -6.54 -16.03
C SER A 54 -1.13 -6.57 -15.83
N THR A 55 -1.54 -6.61 -14.58
CA THR A 55 -2.95 -6.61 -14.16
C THR A 55 -3.52 -5.20 -14.03
N LYS A 56 -2.65 -4.21 -13.86
CA LYS A 56 -3.01 -2.84 -13.49
C LYS A 56 -3.69 -2.74 -12.12
N LEU A 57 -3.38 -3.70 -11.22
CA LEU A 57 -3.84 -3.70 -9.84
C LEU A 57 -2.65 -3.53 -8.89
N ILE A 58 -2.82 -2.72 -7.87
CA ILE A 58 -1.89 -2.59 -6.74
C ILE A 58 -2.64 -2.97 -5.47
N GLY A 59 -2.10 -3.92 -4.71
CA GLY A 59 -2.58 -4.25 -3.38
C GLY A 59 -2.12 -3.19 -2.39
N VAL A 60 -3.03 -2.66 -1.57
CA VAL A 60 -2.71 -1.70 -0.51
C VAL A 60 -3.24 -2.26 0.81
N ILE A 61 -2.34 -2.59 1.71
CA ILE A 61 -2.65 -3.14 3.03
C ILE A 61 -2.54 -1.99 4.04
N VAL A 62 -3.63 -1.75 4.77
CA VAL A 62 -3.71 -0.66 5.76
C VAL A 62 -4.10 -1.19 7.13
N PRO A 63 -3.55 -0.61 8.22
CA PRO A 63 -3.82 -1.08 9.57
C PRO A 63 -5.23 -0.73 10.05
N LYS A 64 -5.76 0.44 9.65
CA LYS A 64 -7.05 0.92 10.11
C LYS A 64 -7.60 2.00 9.18
N ILE A 65 -8.62 1.64 8.40
CA ILE A 65 -9.19 2.51 7.36
C ILE A 65 -9.80 3.82 7.90
N ASN A 66 -10.32 3.80 9.13
CA ASN A 66 -10.94 4.95 9.78
C ASN A 66 -9.95 5.85 10.54
N SER A 67 -8.64 5.64 10.38
CA SER A 67 -7.60 6.55 10.87
C SER A 67 -7.42 7.71 9.89
N GLU A 68 -7.37 8.94 10.38
CA GLU A 68 -7.21 10.13 9.53
C GLU A 68 -5.91 10.09 8.72
N SER A 69 -4.79 9.72 9.34
CA SER A 69 -3.49 9.61 8.67
C SER A 69 -3.52 8.53 7.57
N VAL A 70 -4.06 7.36 7.88
CA VAL A 70 -4.18 6.24 6.92
C VAL A 70 -5.11 6.60 5.77
N SER A 71 -6.23 7.28 6.03
CA SER A 71 -7.15 7.76 5.00
C SER A 71 -6.47 8.74 4.05
N ARG A 72 -5.67 9.68 4.56
CA ARG A 72 -4.89 10.63 3.73
C ARG A 72 -3.83 9.93 2.89
N ILE A 73 -3.09 9.00 3.48
CA ILE A 73 -2.10 8.18 2.77
C ILE A 73 -2.79 7.41 1.63
N THR A 74 -3.88 6.71 1.94
CA THR A 74 -4.64 5.91 0.97
C THR A 74 -5.19 6.78 -0.17
N ALA A 75 -5.72 7.97 0.14
CA ALA A 75 -6.19 8.92 -0.86
C ALA A 75 -5.05 9.39 -1.80
N GLY A 76 -3.87 9.69 -1.24
CA GLY A 76 -2.68 10.08 -2.01
C GLY A 76 -2.21 8.96 -2.95
N ILE A 77 -2.14 7.73 -2.44
CA ILE A 77 -1.81 6.55 -3.25
C ILE A 77 -2.82 6.39 -4.39
N GLY A 78 -4.13 6.42 -4.08
CA GLY A 78 -5.19 6.26 -5.07
C GLY A 78 -5.14 7.32 -6.17
N GLN A 79 -4.82 8.58 -5.83
CA GLN A 79 -4.68 9.65 -6.81
C GLN A 79 -3.53 9.39 -7.80
N VAL A 80 -2.36 8.93 -7.31
CA VAL A 80 -1.21 8.64 -8.16
C VAL A 80 -1.47 7.41 -9.04
N LEU A 81 -2.03 6.35 -8.46
CA LEU A 81 -2.36 5.12 -9.18
C LEU A 81 -3.39 5.39 -10.29
N GLY A 82 -4.45 6.14 -9.98
CA GLY A 82 -5.49 6.49 -10.96
C GLY A 82 -4.95 7.25 -12.16
N ARG A 83 -4.05 8.22 -11.96
CA ARG A 83 -3.37 8.95 -13.05
C ARG A 83 -2.53 8.03 -13.96
N ARG A 84 -2.04 6.92 -13.43
CA ARG A 84 -1.23 5.92 -14.15
C ARG A 84 -2.06 4.76 -14.70
N GLY A 85 -3.40 4.82 -14.56
CA GLY A 85 -4.31 3.77 -15.03
C GLY A 85 -4.23 2.48 -14.22
N TYR A 86 -3.79 2.57 -12.95
CA TYR A 86 -3.84 1.49 -11.98
C TYR A 86 -5.10 1.59 -11.12
N GLN A 87 -5.62 0.45 -10.71
CA GLN A 87 -6.66 0.33 -9.70
C GLN A 87 -6.04 -0.12 -8.38
N MET A 88 -6.64 0.31 -7.27
CA MET A 88 -6.21 -0.03 -5.93
C MET A 88 -7.13 -1.10 -5.34
N LEU A 89 -6.53 -2.18 -4.83
CA LEU A 89 -7.20 -3.21 -4.06
C LEU A 89 -6.83 -3.01 -2.60
N LEU A 90 -7.78 -2.53 -1.79
CA LEU A 90 -7.55 -2.15 -0.40
C LEU A 90 -7.89 -3.30 0.55
N ALA A 91 -6.97 -3.64 1.44
CA ALA A 91 -7.16 -4.59 2.53
C ALA A 91 -6.98 -3.88 3.88
N ASN A 92 -7.93 -4.05 4.80
CA ASN A 92 -7.91 -3.48 6.14
C ASN A 92 -7.64 -4.57 7.17
N THR A 93 -6.58 -4.42 7.98
CA THR A 93 -6.14 -5.45 8.93
C THR A 93 -6.70 -5.25 10.34
N ASP A 94 -7.32 -4.11 10.64
CA ASP A 94 -7.80 -3.73 11.98
C ASP A 94 -6.69 -3.77 13.05
N ASN A 95 -5.46 -3.45 12.68
CA ASN A 95 -4.24 -3.54 13.51
C ASN A 95 -3.93 -4.98 13.99
N VAL A 96 -4.35 -5.99 13.26
CA VAL A 96 -4.04 -7.41 13.55
C VAL A 96 -2.87 -7.84 12.68
N ALA A 97 -1.73 -8.15 13.30
CA ALA A 97 -0.48 -8.47 12.61
C ALA A 97 -0.60 -9.74 11.74
N GLU A 98 -1.32 -10.73 12.22
CA GLU A 98 -1.58 -11.97 11.50
C GLU A 98 -2.33 -11.72 10.19
N ARG A 99 -3.27 -10.76 10.18
CA ARG A 99 -3.98 -10.35 8.96
C ARG A 99 -3.08 -9.61 7.97
N GLU A 100 -2.07 -8.89 8.44
CA GLU A 100 -1.08 -8.29 7.54
C GLU A 100 -0.33 -9.38 6.75
N LEU A 101 0.09 -10.45 7.44
CA LEU A 101 0.75 -11.61 6.82
C LEU A 101 -0.19 -12.36 5.87
N GLU A 102 -1.45 -12.59 6.27
CA GLU A 102 -2.46 -13.21 5.42
C GLU A 102 -2.69 -12.41 4.13
N TYR A 103 -2.80 -11.08 4.21
CA TYR A 103 -2.98 -10.24 3.03
C TYR A 103 -1.72 -10.12 2.17
N LEU A 104 -0.52 -10.16 2.78
CA LEU A 104 0.73 -10.26 2.03
C LEU A 104 0.76 -11.54 1.19
N ASP A 105 0.42 -12.70 1.79
CA ASP A 105 0.35 -13.96 1.07
C ASP A 105 -0.77 -13.94 0.00
N LEU A 106 -1.94 -13.43 0.36
CA LEU A 106 -3.06 -13.31 -0.57
C LEU A 106 -2.68 -12.51 -1.83
N PHE A 107 -2.05 -11.34 -1.66
CA PHE A 107 -1.68 -10.49 -2.79
C PHE A 107 -0.50 -11.04 -3.60
N GLN A 108 0.38 -11.82 -3.02
CA GLN A 108 1.41 -12.53 -3.79
C GLN A 108 0.83 -13.63 -4.68
N ASN A 109 -0.24 -14.27 -4.24
CA ASN A 109 -0.92 -15.36 -4.95
C ASN A 109 -2.05 -14.85 -5.88
N HIS A 110 -2.49 -13.61 -5.70
CA HIS A 110 -3.43 -12.93 -6.60
C HIS A 110 -2.68 -12.05 -7.59
N PRO A 111 -3.21 -11.84 -8.80
CA PRO A 111 -2.53 -11.09 -9.83
C PRO A 111 -2.55 -9.58 -9.54
N VAL A 112 -1.68 -9.11 -8.64
CA VAL A 112 -1.35 -7.69 -8.47
C VAL A 112 0.03 -7.39 -9.03
N ASP A 113 0.25 -6.16 -9.49
CA ASP A 113 1.53 -5.73 -10.06
C ASP A 113 2.51 -5.23 -8.98
N GLY A 114 2.04 -5.04 -7.75
CA GLY A 114 2.83 -4.63 -6.60
C GLY A 114 1.99 -4.45 -5.34
N ILE A 115 2.66 -4.30 -4.21
CA ILE A 115 2.04 -4.16 -2.89
C ILE A 115 2.53 -2.88 -2.23
N VAL A 116 1.64 -2.16 -1.56
CA VAL A 116 1.95 -1.10 -0.61
C VAL A 116 1.47 -1.55 0.75
N LEU A 117 2.38 -1.64 1.73
CA LEU A 117 2.07 -1.98 3.10
C LEU A 117 2.23 -0.73 3.99
N VAL A 118 1.14 -0.24 4.55
CA VAL A 118 1.17 0.77 5.61
C VAL A 118 1.40 0.03 6.93
N ALA A 119 2.67 -0.13 7.29
CA ALA A 119 3.10 -0.99 8.38
C ALA A 119 2.98 -0.29 9.74
N THR A 120 2.51 -1.03 10.75
CA THR A 120 2.47 -0.57 12.14
C THR A 120 3.60 -1.16 12.95
N MET A 121 3.77 -2.47 12.92
CA MET A 121 4.80 -3.19 13.63
C MET A 121 5.39 -4.27 12.73
N ILE A 122 6.71 -4.30 12.60
CA ILE A 122 7.41 -5.28 11.79
C ILE A 122 8.02 -6.35 12.72
N THR A 123 7.47 -7.55 12.64
CA THR A 123 8.03 -8.74 13.31
C THR A 123 9.01 -9.48 12.39
N ASP A 124 9.66 -10.52 12.90
CA ASP A 124 10.56 -11.34 12.08
C ASP A 124 9.80 -12.10 10.98
N GLU A 125 8.54 -12.48 11.22
CA GLU A 125 7.66 -13.09 10.23
C GLU A 125 7.35 -12.08 9.10
N HIS A 126 7.10 -10.81 9.44
CA HIS A 126 6.92 -9.76 8.43
C HIS A 126 8.18 -9.57 7.58
N ARG A 127 9.37 -9.55 8.22
CA ARG A 127 10.65 -9.44 7.49
C ARG A 127 10.83 -10.60 6.51
N ALA A 128 10.54 -11.83 6.96
CA ALA A 128 10.62 -13.02 6.11
C ALA A 128 9.61 -12.96 4.95
N ALA A 129 8.36 -12.56 5.20
CA ALA A 129 7.33 -12.43 4.18
C ALA A 129 7.69 -11.34 3.14
N ILE A 130 8.20 -10.18 3.60
CA ILE A 130 8.66 -9.09 2.74
C ILE A 130 9.84 -9.53 1.87
N ALA A 131 10.82 -10.19 2.47
CA ALA A 131 12.02 -10.67 1.76
C ALA A 131 11.69 -11.73 0.70
N SER A 132 10.66 -12.55 0.93
CA SER A 132 10.19 -13.59 0.00
C SER A 132 9.17 -13.09 -1.02
N CYS A 133 8.79 -11.81 -0.97
CA CYS A 133 7.76 -11.24 -1.82
C CYS A 133 8.13 -11.31 -3.30
N ARG A 134 7.26 -11.90 -4.12
CA ARG A 134 7.48 -12.11 -5.56
C ARG A 134 7.16 -10.89 -6.41
N VAL A 135 6.44 -9.93 -5.86
CA VAL A 135 6.06 -8.68 -6.51
C VAL A 135 6.74 -7.51 -5.79
N PRO A 136 6.98 -6.38 -6.47
CA PRO A 136 7.51 -5.20 -5.82
C PRO A 136 6.67 -4.78 -4.62
N ILE A 137 7.33 -4.53 -3.48
CA ILE A 137 6.67 -4.07 -2.25
C ILE A 137 7.29 -2.75 -1.79
N VAL A 138 6.42 -1.84 -1.35
CA VAL A 138 6.80 -0.57 -0.71
C VAL A 138 6.17 -0.51 0.67
N LEU A 139 6.98 -0.18 1.68
CA LEU A 139 6.50 0.03 3.03
C LEU A 139 6.32 1.52 3.32
N ILE A 140 5.28 1.84 4.08
CA ILE A 140 5.02 3.20 4.57
C ILE A 140 4.99 3.17 6.10
N GLY A 141 5.69 4.11 6.72
CA GLY A 141 5.73 4.30 8.17
C GLY A 141 6.83 3.54 8.90
N GLN A 142 7.49 2.59 8.24
CA GLN A 142 8.58 1.80 8.84
C GLN A 142 9.78 1.74 7.91
N ASN A 143 10.98 1.68 8.49
CA ASN A 143 12.22 1.43 7.76
C ASN A 143 12.61 -0.05 7.92
N VAL A 144 12.68 -0.78 6.80
CA VAL A 144 13.06 -2.19 6.75
C VAL A 144 14.19 -2.36 5.75
N GLU A 145 15.31 -2.87 6.22
CA GLU A 145 16.47 -3.13 5.37
C GLU A 145 16.11 -4.07 4.21
N GLY A 146 16.57 -3.75 3.01
CA GLY A 146 16.31 -4.54 1.81
C GLY A 146 14.95 -4.28 1.14
N ALA A 147 14.11 -3.40 1.69
CA ALA A 147 12.83 -3.02 1.10
C ALA A 147 12.79 -1.52 0.73
N ALA A 148 11.95 -1.16 -0.23
CA ALA A 148 11.65 0.25 -0.52
C ALA A 148 10.74 0.81 0.58
N CYS A 149 11.16 1.88 1.25
CA CYS A 149 10.46 2.44 2.40
C CYS A 149 10.22 3.94 2.23
N VAL A 150 9.05 4.39 2.70
CA VAL A 150 8.69 5.81 2.86
C VAL A 150 8.29 6.02 4.31
N TYR A 151 9.08 6.77 5.06
CA TYR A 151 8.85 7.01 6.49
C TYR A 151 9.30 8.40 6.90
N HIS A 152 8.83 8.85 8.06
CA HIS A 152 9.31 10.06 8.70
C HIS A 152 10.50 9.74 9.60
N ASP A 153 11.46 10.63 9.69
CA ASP A 153 12.53 10.53 10.69
C ASP A 153 12.01 10.98 12.06
N ASP A 154 11.17 10.14 12.65
CA ASP A 154 10.55 10.39 13.96
C ASP A 154 11.60 10.49 15.07
N TYR A 155 12.73 9.80 14.91
CA TYR A 155 13.82 9.86 15.90
C TYR A 155 14.44 11.24 15.95
N GLU A 156 14.88 11.77 14.80
CA GLU A 156 15.53 13.08 14.74
C GLU A 156 14.54 14.19 15.14
N ALA A 157 13.31 14.14 14.65
CA ALA A 157 12.27 15.10 15.05
C ALA A 157 11.99 15.08 16.56
N ALA A 158 11.94 13.90 17.18
CA ALA A 158 11.76 13.77 18.62
C ALA A 158 13.00 14.22 19.41
N PHE A 159 14.20 13.99 18.87
CA PHE A 159 15.46 14.42 19.46
C PHE A 159 15.57 15.94 19.48
N GLU A 160 15.32 16.61 18.36
CA GLU A 160 15.29 18.07 18.25
C GLU A 160 14.26 18.69 19.20
N LEU A 161 13.04 18.11 19.25
CA LEU A 161 12.01 18.56 20.19
C LEU A 161 12.46 18.39 21.64
N GLY A 162 13.08 17.25 21.98
CA GLY A 162 13.61 16.99 23.30
C GLY A 162 14.70 18.00 23.72
N GLN A 163 15.60 18.34 22.81
CA GLN A 163 16.62 19.38 23.03
C GLN A 163 15.99 20.75 23.26
N ALA A 164 15.03 21.14 22.40
CA ALA A 164 14.34 22.41 22.53
C ALA A 164 13.61 22.54 23.88
N LEU A 165 12.94 21.48 24.31
CA LEU A 165 12.29 21.44 25.62
C LEU A 165 13.30 21.52 26.77
N ALA A 166 14.43 20.82 26.69
CA ALA A 166 15.46 20.82 27.72
C ALA A 166 16.10 22.22 27.90
N THR A 167 16.14 23.03 26.87
CA THR A 167 16.70 24.41 26.93
C THR A 167 15.69 25.44 27.44
N HIS A 168 14.39 25.22 27.28
CA HIS A 168 13.36 26.22 27.58
C HIS A 168 12.54 25.93 28.83
N VAL A 169 12.63 24.72 29.41
CA VAL A 169 11.77 24.30 30.51
C VAL A 169 12.59 23.93 31.74
N GLU A 170 12.56 24.81 32.75
CA GLU A 170 13.12 24.52 34.09
C GLU A 170 12.25 23.58 34.93
N ALA A 171 11.04 23.28 34.47
CA ALA A 171 10.04 22.51 35.21
C ALA A 171 10.03 21.02 34.85
N ARG A 172 9.73 20.17 35.83
CA ARG A 172 9.49 18.74 35.63
C ARG A 172 8.25 18.52 34.77
N LEU A 173 8.42 18.09 33.52
CA LEU A 173 7.33 17.67 32.68
C LEU A 173 6.87 16.26 33.10
N PRO A 174 5.59 16.04 33.41
CA PRO A 174 5.06 14.70 33.58
C PRO A 174 5.02 13.99 32.23
N ILE A 175 5.90 13.01 32.04
CA ILE A 175 5.89 12.19 30.82
C ILE A 175 4.93 11.05 31.07
N SER A 176 3.79 11.06 30.39
CA SER A 176 2.88 9.93 30.33
C SER A 176 3.43 8.89 29.37
N VAL A 177 3.90 7.76 29.91
CA VAL A 177 4.35 6.62 29.08
C VAL A 177 3.16 5.76 28.75
N LEU A 178 2.76 5.73 27.49
CA LEU A 178 1.79 4.76 27.02
C LEU A 178 2.38 3.34 27.07
N PRO A 179 1.59 2.33 27.43
CA PRO A 179 2.10 0.96 27.55
C PRO A 179 2.64 0.45 26.21
N ARG A 180 3.72 -0.34 26.30
CA ARG A 180 4.53 -0.86 25.17
C ARG A 180 3.77 -1.54 24.01
N LYS A 181 2.47 -1.79 24.16
CA LYS A 181 1.65 -2.50 23.14
C LYS A 181 1.08 -1.61 22.04
N THR A 182 1.28 -0.31 22.12
CA THR A 182 0.72 0.64 21.15
C THR A 182 1.83 1.49 20.54
N VAL A 183 2.20 1.16 19.32
CA VAL A 183 2.88 1.97 18.31
C VAL A 183 4.37 2.31 18.53
N PRO A 184 5.27 1.81 17.67
CA PRO A 184 6.72 2.09 17.69
C PRO A 184 7.13 3.58 17.74
N PRO A 185 6.45 4.53 17.03
CA PRO A 185 6.83 5.95 17.05
C PRO A 185 6.82 6.56 18.45
N VAL A 186 5.83 6.18 19.27
CA VAL A 186 5.72 6.69 20.66
C VAL A 186 6.87 6.19 21.52
N THR A 187 7.36 4.96 21.28
CA THR A 187 8.51 4.39 21.99
C THR A 187 9.78 5.17 21.67
N THR A 188 9.96 5.58 20.41
CA THR A 188 11.12 6.38 19.98
C THR A 188 11.12 7.75 20.64
N VAL A 189 10.00 8.45 20.66
CA VAL A 189 9.85 9.75 21.34
C VAL A 189 10.18 9.63 22.84
N VAL A 190 9.69 8.61 23.51
CA VAL A 190 9.96 8.38 24.94
C VAL A 190 11.44 8.08 25.19
N VAL A 191 12.07 7.25 24.35
CA VAL A 191 13.51 6.92 24.47
C VAL A 191 14.37 8.16 24.26
N VAL A 192 14.06 8.97 23.24
CA VAL A 192 14.83 10.20 22.95
C VAL A 192 14.67 11.21 24.09
N LEU A 193 13.47 11.44 24.57
CA LEU A 193 13.24 12.31 25.73
C LEU A 193 14.03 11.82 26.98
N LYS A 194 14.08 10.52 27.22
CA LYS A 194 14.91 9.94 28.30
C LYS A 194 16.41 10.19 28.09
N LEU A 195 16.91 10.03 26.86
CA LEU A 195 18.33 10.24 26.55
C LEU A 195 18.73 11.72 26.68
N VAL A 196 17.90 12.64 26.25
CA VAL A 196 18.16 14.08 26.37
C VAL A 196 18.10 14.56 27.84
N TRP A 197 17.24 13.96 28.65
CA TRP A 197 17.02 14.36 30.05
C TRP A 197 17.79 13.51 31.09
N ALA A 198 18.42 12.40 30.70
CA ALA A 198 19.13 11.49 31.61
C ALA A 198 20.18 12.18 32.50
N PRO A 199 20.93 13.21 32.07
CA PRO A 199 21.92 13.85 32.92
C PRO A 199 21.35 14.65 34.09
N ARG A 200 20.06 15.04 34.06
CA ARG A 200 19.50 15.99 35.02
C ARG A 200 18.40 15.48 35.97
N ALA A 201 17.69 14.41 35.68
CA ALA A 201 16.49 14.07 36.47
C ALA A 201 16.02 12.63 36.53
N LEU A 202 16.64 11.63 35.89
CA LEU A 202 16.06 10.29 35.74
C LEU A 202 16.67 9.20 36.64
N CYS A 203 17.33 9.58 37.73
CA CYS A 203 17.93 8.59 38.65
C CYS A 203 16.94 7.87 39.59
N SER A 204 15.62 8.05 39.41
CA SER A 204 14.64 7.51 40.39
C SER A 204 13.32 6.98 39.79
N ILE A 205 13.29 6.50 38.52
CA ILE A 205 12.11 5.79 38.02
C ILE A 205 12.49 4.33 37.76
N PRO A 206 11.97 3.35 38.51
CA PRO A 206 12.16 1.94 38.17
C PRO A 206 11.44 1.60 36.85
N ILE A 207 12.09 0.75 36.07
CA ILE A 207 11.62 0.21 34.79
C ILE A 207 10.50 -0.79 35.00
#